data_50dd24d8fad310c15dc2076b1ee4a5cc
#
_entry.id   50dd24d8fad310c15dc2076b1ee4a5cc
#
_cell.length_a   1.000
_cell.length_b   1.000
_cell.length_c   1.000
_cell.angle_alpha   90.00
_cell.angle_beta   90.00
_cell.angle_gamma   90.00
#
_symmetry.space_group_name_H-M   'P 1'
#
loop_
_entity.id
_entity.type
_entity.pdbx_description
1 polymer ?
#
loop_
_entity_poly.entity_id
_entity_poly.type
_entity_poly.pdbx_seq_one_letter_code
_entity_poly.pdbx_strand_id
1 'polypeptide(L)'
;MTDLTLDLLRDAVAGTAAAFRCVTDYQPAGGPGDKVFPPTYEGGKYAEEERVDPITGEVVRCVLLDSVQSQANRMELALKDALDAPGGPLLPILQVEFGGTDLSKRITVTSLDAPHRVADAIFRDSLIDEGDKRVPFRHSKKGRVLDESDLRNATGLLGLCPTALLFGLWDSTGPRGGLGAKFQRAIVSEIVGYGAVQGKKTASRIDPLQIMKESAAVYQTENGGWTLSEDLARRDKGKPVKVGKKGEGRPSDINHGNVPPSISGGGYTIRFARQTTVLSLPAVRRLRFPLPDSQGGTVLAEANLEARAVIVALGIAAATLLREQGADLRSRCQLVPSGSFVWELLRVPPAESSTYVVNGAQAQA
;
A
#
# COMPACT_ATOMS: atom_id res chain seq x y z
N MET A 1 14.39 16.51 23.13
CA MET A 1 13.49 16.31 21.98
C MET A 1 12.16 16.92 22.38
N THR A 2 11.56 17.68 21.51
CA THR A 2 10.32 18.42 21.77
C THR A 2 9.13 17.60 21.29
N ASP A 3 7.99 17.69 21.99
CA ASP A 3 6.76 17.05 21.53
C ASP A 3 6.24 17.74 20.27
N LEU A 4 5.67 16.96 19.37
CA LEU A 4 5.01 17.45 18.18
C LEU A 4 3.59 17.88 18.58
N THR A 5 3.29 19.18 18.44
CA THR A 5 2.00 19.76 18.79
C THR A 5 1.23 20.20 17.55
N LEU A 6 -0.10 20.32 17.65
CA LEU A 6 -0.93 20.82 16.56
C LEU A 6 -0.55 22.25 16.12
N ASP A 7 -0.19 23.11 17.07
CA ASP A 7 0.26 24.46 16.77
C ASP A 7 1.54 24.49 15.94
N LEU A 8 2.48 23.60 16.24
CA LEU A 8 3.68 23.44 15.42
C LEU A 8 3.37 22.97 14.00
N LEU A 9 2.37 22.08 13.84
CA LEU A 9 1.92 21.67 12.50
C LEU A 9 1.26 22.82 11.75
N ARG A 10 0.45 23.65 12.43
CA ARG A 10 -0.13 24.88 11.87
C ARG A 10 0.96 25.83 11.40
N ASP A 11 1.95 26.09 12.24
CA ASP A 11 3.10 26.95 11.89
C ASP A 11 3.89 26.40 10.70
N ALA A 12 4.13 25.09 10.67
CA ALA A 12 4.86 24.44 9.58
C ALA A 12 4.12 24.54 8.23
N VAL A 13 2.78 24.41 8.22
CA VAL A 13 1.98 24.53 6.99
C VAL A 13 1.72 25.96 6.58
N ALA A 14 1.70 26.92 7.53
CA ALA A 14 1.57 28.36 7.26
C ALA A 14 2.87 28.96 6.73
N GLY A 15 4.02 28.47 7.23
CA GLY A 15 5.35 29.01 6.94
C GLY A 15 5.97 28.47 5.65
N THR A 16 7.30 28.54 5.59
CA THR A 16 8.11 28.16 4.41
C THR A 16 8.79 26.79 4.55
N ALA A 17 8.50 26.03 5.61
CA ALA A 17 9.11 24.73 5.81
C ALA A 17 8.89 23.81 4.60
N ALA A 18 9.91 23.03 4.25
CA ALA A 18 9.90 22.17 3.05
C ALA A 18 9.22 20.82 3.31
N ALA A 19 9.56 20.15 4.40
CA ALA A 19 9.07 18.81 4.65
C ALA A 19 9.26 18.39 6.11
N PHE A 20 8.47 17.41 6.54
CA PHE A 20 8.87 16.50 7.60
C PHE A 20 9.57 15.31 6.98
N ARG A 21 10.72 14.92 7.51
CA ARG A 21 11.50 13.77 7.10
C ARG A 21 11.75 12.85 8.27
N CYS A 22 11.64 11.54 8.05
CA CYS A 22 12.12 10.55 9.00
C CYS A 22 12.90 9.48 8.26
N VAL A 23 14.15 9.28 8.69
CA VAL A 23 15.04 8.26 8.16
C VAL A 23 15.35 7.26 9.26
N THR A 24 15.20 5.97 8.97
CA THR A 24 15.43 4.89 9.93
C THR A 24 16.20 3.76 9.26
N ASP A 25 17.26 3.34 9.88
CA ASP A 25 18.03 2.17 9.46
C ASP A 25 17.51 0.90 10.14
N TYR A 26 17.55 -0.19 9.40
CA TYR A 26 17.10 -1.51 9.80
C TYR A 26 18.16 -2.57 9.50
N GLN A 27 18.06 -3.67 10.22
CA GLN A 27 18.78 -4.92 9.91
C GLN A 27 17.76 -6.07 9.76
N PRO A 28 18.14 -7.17 9.09
CA PRO A 28 17.34 -8.39 9.10
C PRO A 28 17.06 -8.88 10.53
N ALA A 29 15.86 -9.42 10.78
CA ALA A 29 15.50 -9.94 12.10
C ALA A 29 16.41 -11.10 12.56
N GLY A 30 16.98 -11.87 11.61
CA GLY A 30 17.97 -12.89 11.88
C GLY A 30 19.38 -12.36 12.22
N GLY A 31 19.55 -11.03 12.20
CA GLY A 31 20.81 -10.35 12.50
C GLY A 31 21.61 -9.96 11.25
N PRO A 32 22.75 -9.25 11.45
CA PRO A 32 23.62 -8.82 10.34
C PRO A 32 24.10 -10.00 9.50
N GLY A 33 23.97 -9.87 8.17
CA GLY A 33 24.35 -10.92 7.23
C GLY A 33 23.27 -11.98 6.96
N ASP A 34 22.15 -11.97 7.68
CA ASP A 34 21.04 -12.84 7.36
C ASP A 34 20.38 -12.43 6.04
N LYS A 35 19.79 -13.41 5.37
CA LYS A 35 19.26 -13.24 4.02
C LYS A 35 17.79 -12.84 4.03
N VAL A 36 17.47 -11.74 3.36
CA VAL A 36 16.11 -11.27 3.14
C VAL A 36 15.62 -11.62 1.73
N PHE A 37 14.30 -11.79 1.59
CA PHE A 37 13.64 -12.07 0.31
C PHE A 37 12.76 -10.89 -0.10
N PRO A 38 13.27 -9.98 -0.96
CA PRO A 38 12.51 -8.83 -1.44
C PRO A 38 11.31 -9.23 -2.30
N PRO A 39 10.41 -8.28 -2.64
CA PRO A 39 9.35 -8.52 -3.61
C PRO A 39 9.92 -8.88 -4.98
N THR A 40 9.23 -9.77 -5.66
CA THR A 40 9.50 -10.08 -7.06
C THR A 40 8.44 -9.43 -7.94
N TYR A 41 8.87 -8.91 -9.07
CA TYR A 41 8.05 -8.28 -10.10
C TYR A 41 7.85 -9.22 -11.30
N GLU A 42 7.32 -8.71 -12.40
CA GLU A 42 7.08 -9.49 -13.61
C GLU A 42 8.31 -10.30 -14.04
N GLY A 43 8.09 -11.57 -14.37
CA GLY A 43 9.16 -12.50 -14.68
C GLY A 43 9.96 -12.99 -13.47
N GLY A 44 9.49 -12.76 -12.23
CA GLY A 44 10.16 -13.18 -11.00
C GLY A 44 11.44 -12.40 -10.69
N LYS A 45 11.59 -11.20 -11.23
CA LYS A 45 12.77 -10.35 -11.07
C LYS A 45 12.68 -9.52 -9.78
N TYR A 46 13.81 -9.25 -9.16
CA TYR A 46 13.94 -8.27 -8.08
C TYR A 46 14.20 -6.88 -8.66
N ALA A 47 13.75 -5.82 -7.97
CA ALA A 47 14.05 -4.45 -8.33
C ALA A 47 15.42 -4.07 -7.76
N GLU A 48 16.42 -4.11 -8.58
CA GLU A 48 17.80 -3.77 -8.25
C GLU A 48 18.19 -2.47 -8.93
N GLU A 49 19.02 -1.68 -8.26
CA GLU A 49 19.59 -0.44 -8.77
C GLU A 49 20.92 -0.13 -8.07
N GLU A 50 21.65 0.83 -8.58
CA GLU A 50 22.83 1.40 -7.93
C GLU A 50 22.45 2.73 -7.28
N ARG A 51 22.83 2.91 -6.01
CA ARG A 51 22.68 4.19 -5.27
C ARG A 51 23.97 4.56 -4.59
N VAL A 52 24.13 5.85 -4.32
CA VAL A 52 25.18 6.34 -3.43
C VAL A 52 24.83 5.91 -2.01
N ASP A 53 25.74 5.22 -1.37
CA ASP A 53 25.63 4.84 0.03
C ASP A 53 25.72 6.08 0.92
N PRO A 54 24.70 6.38 1.73
CA PRO A 54 24.68 7.60 2.52
C PRO A 54 25.66 7.60 3.70
N ILE A 55 26.35 6.49 3.98
CA ILE A 55 27.34 6.36 5.04
C ILE A 55 28.75 6.52 4.47
N THR A 56 29.05 5.84 3.35
CA THR A 56 30.40 5.79 2.78
C THR A 56 30.60 6.77 1.61
N GLY A 57 29.50 7.20 0.96
CA GLY A 57 29.56 8.01 -0.26
C GLY A 57 29.88 7.21 -1.52
N GLU A 58 30.07 5.89 -1.43
CA GLU A 58 30.37 5.02 -2.56
C GLU A 58 29.09 4.59 -3.28
N VAL A 59 29.19 4.30 -4.57
CA VAL A 59 28.10 3.69 -5.34
C VAL A 59 28.04 2.22 -5.01
N VAL A 60 26.88 1.76 -4.51
CA VAL A 60 26.66 0.37 -4.11
C VAL A 60 25.39 -0.19 -4.73
N ARG A 61 25.38 -1.49 -4.94
CA ARG A 61 24.18 -2.20 -5.38
C ARG A 61 23.14 -2.19 -4.27
N CYS A 62 21.90 -1.87 -4.66
CA CYS A 62 20.75 -1.81 -3.78
C CYS A 62 19.64 -2.72 -4.30
N VAL A 63 18.75 -3.11 -3.40
CA VAL A 63 17.53 -3.85 -3.74
C VAL A 63 16.34 -3.24 -3.02
N LEU A 64 15.24 -3.04 -3.75
CA LEU A 64 14.00 -2.53 -3.17
C LEU A 64 13.35 -3.60 -2.30
N LEU A 65 13.19 -3.31 -1.01
CA LEU A 65 12.55 -4.21 -0.04
C LEU A 65 11.06 -3.91 0.11
N ASP A 66 10.69 -2.63 0.08
CA ASP A 66 9.28 -2.23 0.08
C ASP A 66 9.09 -0.92 -0.69
N SER A 67 8.18 -0.91 -1.65
CA SER A 67 8.00 0.22 -2.57
C SER A 67 7.16 1.33 -1.97
N VAL A 68 7.20 2.52 -2.59
CA VAL A 68 6.37 3.67 -2.20
C VAL A 68 4.87 3.31 -2.18
N GLN A 69 4.41 2.49 -3.13
CA GLN A 69 3.02 2.05 -3.19
C GLN A 69 2.68 1.10 -2.04
N SER A 70 3.55 0.14 -1.77
CA SER A 70 3.37 -0.81 -0.68
C SER A 70 3.41 -0.12 0.68
N GLN A 71 4.33 0.81 0.88
CA GLN A 71 4.41 1.61 2.11
C GLN A 71 3.14 2.45 2.34
N ALA A 72 2.58 3.06 1.29
CA ALA A 72 1.32 3.79 1.39
C ALA A 72 0.18 2.87 1.82
N ASN A 73 0.03 1.71 1.18
CA ASN A 73 -1.01 0.73 1.54
C ASN A 73 -0.84 0.23 2.98
N ARG A 74 0.40 -0.02 3.43
CA ARG A 74 0.66 -0.44 4.81
C ARG A 74 0.33 0.65 5.83
N MET A 75 0.58 1.93 5.51
CA MET A 75 0.17 3.07 6.33
C MET A 75 -1.36 3.15 6.43
N GLU A 76 -2.07 2.91 5.34
CA GLU A 76 -3.54 2.86 5.34
C GLU A 76 -4.10 1.69 6.15
N LEU A 77 -3.49 0.52 6.08
CA LEU A 77 -3.87 -0.63 6.91
C LEU A 77 -3.58 -0.36 8.40
N ALA A 78 -2.47 0.29 8.74
CA ALA A 78 -2.16 0.68 10.11
C ALA A 78 -3.18 1.70 10.67
N LEU A 79 -3.64 2.65 9.84
CA LEU A 79 -4.74 3.54 10.19
C LEU A 79 -6.04 2.76 10.41
N LYS A 80 -6.35 1.77 9.55
CA LYS A 80 -7.53 0.94 9.68
C LYS A 80 -7.54 0.17 11.00
N ASP A 81 -6.43 -0.47 11.34
CA ASP A 81 -6.29 -1.19 12.60
C ASP A 81 -6.48 -0.25 13.82
N ALA A 82 -5.98 0.99 13.72
CA ALA A 82 -6.18 1.99 14.76
C ALA A 82 -7.64 2.45 14.87
N LEU A 83 -8.38 2.56 13.76
CA LEU A 83 -9.81 2.88 13.74
C LEU A 83 -10.66 1.79 14.38
N ASP A 84 -10.29 0.52 14.17
CA ASP A 84 -10.99 -0.64 14.71
C ASP A 84 -10.70 -0.84 16.21
N ALA A 85 -9.69 -0.17 16.76
CA ALA A 85 -9.34 -0.23 18.18
C ALA A 85 -10.33 0.57 19.06
N PRO A 86 -10.63 0.13 20.28
CA PRO A 86 -11.45 0.91 21.22
C PRO A 86 -10.87 2.30 21.49
N GLY A 87 -11.65 3.36 21.22
CA GLY A 87 -11.21 4.75 21.35
C GLY A 87 -10.28 5.23 20.23
N GLY A 88 -10.23 4.50 19.12
CA GLY A 88 -9.45 4.90 17.96
C GLY A 88 -9.88 6.23 17.34
N PRO A 89 -9.03 6.85 16.52
CA PRO A 89 -9.28 8.15 15.92
C PRO A 89 -10.48 8.11 14.97
N LEU A 90 -11.16 9.24 14.79
CA LEU A 90 -12.24 9.38 13.82
C LEU A 90 -11.67 9.81 12.47
N LEU A 91 -11.80 8.95 11.45
CA LEU A 91 -11.38 9.22 10.08
C LEU A 91 -12.53 8.94 9.13
N PRO A 92 -12.91 9.87 8.22
CA PRO A 92 -13.86 9.56 7.16
C PRO A 92 -13.35 8.45 6.25
N ILE A 93 -14.13 7.38 6.14
CA ILE A 93 -13.85 6.23 5.26
C ILE A 93 -15.09 5.88 4.43
N LEU A 94 -14.86 5.37 3.23
CA LEU A 94 -15.85 4.69 2.43
C LEU A 94 -15.79 3.20 2.70
N GLN A 95 -16.94 2.56 2.71
CA GLN A 95 -17.05 1.14 2.94
C GLN A 95 -18.07 0.54 1.97
N VAL A 96 -17.77 -0.64 1.43
CA VAL A 96 -18.69 -1.47 0.67
C VAL A 96 -18.78 -2.84 1.29
N GLU A 97 -20.00 -3.34 1.46
CA GLU A 97 -20.27 -4.66 2.03
C GLU A 97 -20.80 -5.59 0.93
N PHE A 98 -20.16 -6.74 0.82
CA PHE A 98 -20.61 -7.86 0.02
C PHE A 98 -21.17 -8.93 0.96
N GLY A 99 -22.51 -9.04 0.99
CA GLY A 99 -23.22 -10.00 1.83
C GLY A 99 -24.48 -10.44 1.12
N GLY A 100 -24.41 -11.53 0.41
CA GLY A 100 -25.56 -12.17 -0.23
C GLY A 100 -25.68 -13.63 0.19
N THR A 101 -26.81 -14.26 -0.10
CA THR A 101 -27.05 -15.68 0.13
C THR A 101 -26.10 -16.58 -0.67
N ASP A 102 -25.54 -16.07 -1.77
CA ASP A 102 -24.67 -16.81 -2.70
C ASP A 102 -23.19 -16.71 -2.34
N LEU A 103 -22.84 -15.89 -1.32
CA LEU A 103 -21.46 -15.76 -0.86
C LEU A 103 -21.23 -16.65 0.36
N SER A 104 -20.21 -17.47 0.32
CA SER A 104 -19.76 -18.30 1.44
C SER A 104 -19.23 -17.48 2.63
N LYS A 105 -18.92 -16.19 2.41
CA LYS A 105 -18.31 -15.28 3.38
C LYS A 105 -18.78 -13.85 3.13
N ARG A 106 -19.15 -13.13 4.20
CA ARG A 106 -19.30 -11.67 4.13
C ARG A 106 -17.93 -11.03 3.99
N ILE A 107 -17.83 -10.04 3.12
CA ILE A 107 -16.60 -9.30 2.86
C ILE A 107 -16.93 -7.81 2.93
N THR A 108 -16.20 -7.08 3.75
CA THR A 108 -16.23 -5.62 3.83
C THR A 108 -14.92 -5.08 3.27
N VAL A 109 -15.00 -4.13 2.35
CA VAL A 109 -13.85 -3.44 1.79
C VAL A 109 -13.99 -1.96 2.08
N THR A 110 -12.95 -1.37 2.65
CA THR A 110 -12.89 0.06 2.95
C THR A 110 -11.98 0.80 1.96
N SER A 111 -12.07 2.13 1.94
CA SER A 111 -11.15 2.97 1.16
C SER A 111 -9.69 2.86 1.61
N LEU A 112 -9.44 2.29 2.79
CA LEU A 112 -8.09 1.99 3.30
C LEU A 112 -7.56 0.63 2.81
N ASP A 113 -8.45 -0.28 2.38
CA ASP A 113 -8.09 -1.55 1.76
C ASP A 113 -7.88 -1.42 0.24
N ALA A 114 -8.58 -0.49 -0.40
CA ALA A 114 -8.62 -0.35 -1.83
C ALA A 114 -7.40 0.42 -2.38
N PRO A 115 -6.58 -0.16 -3.29
CA PRO A 115 -5.36 0.47 -3.80
C PRO A 115 -5.57 1.84 -4.46
N HIS A 116 -6.74 2.03 -5.09
CA HIS A 116 -7.15 3.30 -5.72
C HIS A 116 -8.08 4.13 -4.83
N ARG A 117 -8.22 3.77 -3.56
CA ARG A 117 -9.01 4.51 -2.56
C ARG A 117 -10.43 4.75 -3.05
N VAL A 118 -10.94 5.97 -2.91
CA VAL A 118 -12.29 6.34 -3.37
C VAL A 118 -12.49 6.22 -4.89
N ALA A 119 -11.42 6.24 -5.69
CA ALA A 119 -11.50 6.06 -7.14
C ALA A 119 -11.42 4.59 -7.58
N ASP A 120 -11.33 3.66 -6.65
CA ASP A 120 -11.30 2.23 -6.98
C ASP A 120 -12.61 1.79 -7.61
N ALA A 121 -12.51 0.88 -8.59
CA ALA A 121 -13.65 0.34 -9.31
C ALA A 121 -14.68 -0.33 -8.39
N ILE A 122 -14.21 -0.89 -7.26
CA ILE A 122 -15.08 -1.53 -6.28
C ILE A 122 -16.08 -0.54 -5.66
N PHE A 123 -15.69 0.72 -5.44
CA PHE A 123 -16.61 1.77 -5.00
C PHE A 123 -17.38 2.36 -6.16
N ARG A 124 -16.71 2.70 -7.26
CA ARG A 124 -17.32 3.30 -8.46
C ARG A 124 -18.56 2.54 -8.91
N ASP A 125 -18.47 1.21 -8.95
CA ASP A 125 -19.50 0.34 -9.50
C ASP A 125 -20.48 -0.20 -8.44
N SER A 126 -20.21 0.07 -7.15
CA SER A 126 -21.11 -0.30 -6.06
C SER A 126 -22.31 0.63 -5.97
N LEU A 127 -23.42 0.12 -5.45
CA LEU A 127 -24.64 0.88 -5.26
C LEU A 127 -24.69 1.54 -3.89
N ILE A 128 -25.20 2.77 -3.84
CA ILE A 128 -25.48 3.51 -2.61
C ILE A 128 -26.96 3.93 -2.57
N ASP A 129 -27.53 3.96 -1.38
CA ASP A 129 -28.89 4.44 -1.19
C ASP A 129 -28.92 5.98 -1.22
N GLU A 130 -29.75 6.55 -2.10
CA GLU A 130 -30.04 7.98 -2.22
C GLU A 130 -31.55 8.22 -2.13
N GLY A 131 -32.05 8.42 -0.91
CA GLY A 131 -33.49 8.43 -0.63
C GLY A 131 -34.12 7.08 -0.94
N ASP A 132 -35.15 7.05 -1.78
CA ASP A 132 -35.87 5.82 -2.14
C ASP A 132 -35.22 5.03 -3.30
N LYS A 133 -34.05 5.47 -3.79
CA LYS A 133 -33.38 4.85 -4.95
C LYS A 133 -31.98 4.37 -4.59
N ARG A 134 -31.58 3.27 -5.21
CA ARG A 134 -30.20 2.81 -5.25
C ARG A 134 -29.56 3.25 -6.55
N VAL A 135 -28.47 3.96 -6.45
CA VAL A 135 -27.72 4.46 -7.60
C VAL A 135 -26.26 4.02 -7.53
N PRO A 136 -25.56 3.88 -8.66
CA PRO A 136 -24.12 3.66 -8.64
C PRO A 136 -23.44 4.79 -7.86
N PHE A 137 -22.49 4.44 -6.98
CA PHE A 137 -21.79 5.42 -6.14
C PHE A 137 -21.27 6.61 -6.95
N ARG A 138 -20.68 6.34 -8.12
CA ARG A 138 -20.14 7.39 -8.99
C ARG A 138 -21.15 8.47 -9.38
N HIS A 139 -22.43 8.10 -9.50
CA HIS A 139 -23.51 9.02 -9.90
C HIS A 139 -24.27 9.62 -8.71
N SER A 140 -23.94 9.19 -7.50
CA SER A 140 -24.51 9.73 -6.25
C SER A 140 -23.97 11.13 -5.93
N LYS A 141 -24.65 11.85 -5.04
CA LYS A 141 -24.16 13.14 -4.50
C LYS A 141 -22.77 13.00 -3.88
N LYS A 142 -22.51 11.88 -3.16
CA LYS A 142 -21.20 11.62 -2.56
C LYS A 142 -20.13 11.32 -3.61
N GLY A 143 -20.46 10.55 -4.64
CA GLY A 143 -19.52 10.20 -5.71
C GLY A 143 -19.12 11.37 -6.60
N ARG A 144 -20.03 12.34 -6.80
CA ARG A 144 -19.76 13.56 -7.57
C ARG A 144 -18.67 14.44 -6.95
N VAL A 145 -18.38 14.29 -5.66
CA VAL A 145 -17.24 14.93 -5.02
C VAL A 145 -15.94 14.71 -5.79
N LEU A 146 -15.79 13.53 -6.44
CA LEU A 146 -14.61 13.26 -7.27
C LEU A 146 -14.55 14.14 -8.52
N ASP A 147 -15.70 14.47 -9.14
CA ASP A 147 -15.77 15.31 -10.34
C ASP A 147 -15.53 16.78 -10.03
N GLU A 148 -15.86 17.19 -8.80
CA GLU A 148 -15.76 18.57 -8.31
C GLU A 148 -14.42 18.88 -7.65
N SER A 149 -13.62 17.80 -7.35
CA SER A 149 -12.37 17.93 -6.61
C SER A 149 -11.18 18.24 -7.50
N ASP A 150 -10.46 19.29 -7.18
CA ASP A 150 -9.16 19.65 -7.75
C ASP A 150 -8.27 20.33 -6.68
N LEU A 151 -7.10 20.84 -7.08
CA LEU A 151 -6.20 21.55 -6.16
C LEU A 151 -6.79 22.83 -5.59
N ARG A 152 -7.81 23.41 -6.23
CA ARG A 152 -8.48 24.65 -5.79
C ARG A 152 -9.69 24.37 -4.92
N ASN A 153 -10.20 23.13 -4.97
CA ASN A 153 -11.34 22.68 -4.17
C ASN A 153 -11.15 21.21 -3.77
N ALA A 154 -10.51 20.98 -2.64
CA ALA A 154 -10.30 19.66 -2.06
C ALA A 154 -11.20 19.38 -0.83
N THR A 155 -12.12 20.32 -0.49
CA THR A 155 -12.94 20.26 0.73
C THR A 155 -13.80 19.00 0.78
N GLY A 156 -14.52 18.69 -0.30
CA GLY A 156 -15.37 17.50 -0.36
C GLY A 156 -14.59 16.21 -0.24
N LEU A 157 -13.40 16.16 -0.86
CA LEU A 157 -12.54 14.97 -0.79
C LEU A 157 -11.91 14.80 0.59
N LEU A 158 -11.58 15.89 1.30
CA LEU A 158 -11.14 15.82 2.70
C LEU A 158 -12.21 15.17 3.59
N GLY A 159 -13.46 15.55 3.41
CA GLY A 159 -14.59 14.99 4.18
C GLY A 159 -15.02 13.58 3.74
N LEU A 160 -14.58 13.09 2.57
CA LEU A 160 -14.96 11.80 2.05
C LEU A 160 -13.84 10.75 2.19
N CYS A 161 -12.61 11.13 1.87
CA CYS A 161 -11.45 10.24 1.84
C CYS A 161 -10.14 11.06 1.97
N PRO A 162 -9.78 11.53 3.18
CA PRO A 162 -8.60 12.36 3.39
C PRO A 162 -7.29 11.66 2.99
N THR A 163 -7.24 10.34 3.05
CA THR A 163 -6.07 9.56 2.61
C THR A 163 -5.78 9.71 1.12
N ALA A 164 -6.78 10.05 0.30
CA ALA A 164 -6.59 10.37 -1.10
C ALA A 164 -5.76 11.66 -1.31
N LEU A 165 -5.87 12.64 -0.41
CA LEU A 165 -5.06 13.87 -0.45
C LEU A 165 -3.63 13.65 0.07
N LEU A 166 -3.45 12.66 0.95
CA LEU A 166 -2.16 12.31 1.55
C LEU A 166 -1.35 11.36 0.67
N PHE A 167 -1.93 10.22 0.28
CA PHE A 167 -1.25 9.17 -0.48
C PHE A 167 -1.43 9.28 -2.00
N GLY A 168 -2.16 10.29 -2.44
CA GLY A 168 -2.42 10.56 -3.84
C GLY A 168 -3.67 9.86 -4.39
N LEU A 169 -4.21 10.42 -5.44
CA LEU A 169 -5.38 9.92 -6.17
C LEU A 169 -5.20 10.15 -7.67
N TRP A 170 -5.62 9.20 -8.45
CA TRP A 170 -5.79 9.35 -9.89
C TRP A 170 -7.05 8.61 -10.33
N ASP A 171 -8.07 9.38 -10.62
CA ASP A 171 -9.30 8.88 -11.24
C ASP A 171 -9.17 8.85 -12.76
N SER A 172 -8.64 7.75 -13.27
CA SER A 172 -8.42 7.55 -14.71
C SER A 172 -9.70 7.25 -15.49
N THR A 173 -10.80 6.95 -14.79
CA THR A 173 -12.10 6.55 -15.38
C THR A 173 -13.19 7.59 -15.17
N GLY A 174 -12.84 8.79 -14.77
CA GLY A 174 -13.78 9.89 -14.58
C GLY A 174 -14.53 10.25 -15.87
N PRO A 175 -15.74 10.86 -15.75
CA PRO A 175 -16.62 11.14 -16.89
C PRO A 175 -16.01 12.08 -17.93
N ARG A 176 -14.91 12.74 -17.64
CA ARG A 176 -14.20 13.65 -18.53
C ARG A 176 -13.05 13.01 -19.32
N GLY A 177 -13.11 11.69 -19.56
CA GLY A 177 -12.15 11.01 -20.45
C GLY A 177 -10.69 11.09 -20.01
N GLY A 178 -10.39 10.85 -18.73
CA GLY A 178 -9.05 10.91 -18.16
C GLY A 178 -8.69 12.27 -17.54
N LEU A 179 -9.60 13.24 -17.54
CA LEU A 179 -9.50 14.51 -16.80
C LEU A 179 -10.11 14.41 -15.39
N GLY A 180 -10.24 13.21 -14.84
CA GLY A 180 -10.70 12.96 -13.48
C GLY A 180 -9.77 13.56 -12.43
N ALA A 181 -10.22 13.54 -11.19
CA ALA A 181 -9.45 14.08 -10.05
C ALA A 181 -8.05 13.47 -9.99
N LYS A 182 -7.04 14.33 -9.88
CA LYS A 182 -5.63 13.92 -9.78
C LYS A 182 -4.92 14.71 -8.70
N PHE A 183 -4.49 13.99 -7.68
CA PHE A 183 -3.71 14.52 -6.57
C PHE A 183 -2.38 13.77 -6.45
N GLN A 184 -1.29 14.52 -6.34
CA GLN A 184 0.02 13.91 -6.09
C GLN A 184 0.09 13.39 -4.66
N ARG A 185 0.97 12.41 -4.41
CA ARG A 185 1.31 12.00 -3.05
C ARG A 185 1.96 13.15 -2.29
N ALA A 186 1.45 13.47 -1.09
CA ALA A 186 2.08 14.39 -0.17
C ALA A 186 3.11 13.67 0.71
N ILE A 187 2.88 12.39 1.04
CA ILE A 187 3.83 11.55 1.76
C ILE A 187 4.35 10.43 0.86
N VAL A 188 5.65 10.19 0.93
CA VAL A 188 6.31 9.05 0.28
C VAL A 188 7.20 8.35 1.31
N SER A 189 7.22 7.02 1.27
CA SER A 189 8.12 6.18 2.06
C SER A 189 8.56 5.00 1.21
N GLU A 190 9.80 4.58 1.33
CA GLU A 190 10.32 3.35 0.73
C GLU A 190 11.34 2.70 1.66
N ILE A 191 11.55 1.39 1.52
CA ILE A 191 12.60 0.67 2.22
C ILE A 191 13.53 0.05 1.19
N VAL A 192 14.82 0.39 1.28
CA VAL A 192 15.86 -0.06 0.34
C VAL A 192 16.97 -0.74 1.12
N GLY A 193 17.39 -1.91 0.65
CA GLY A 193 18.56 -2.63 1.15
C GLY A 193 19.81 -2.19 0.41
N TYR A 194 20.80 -1.71 1.15
CA TYR A 194 22.09 -1.23 0.65
C TYR A 194 23.17 -2.30 0.75
N GLY A 195 24.14 -2.30 -0.19
CA GLY A 195 25.18 -3.32 -0.26
C GLY A 195 24.62 -4.72 -0.53
N ALA A 196 23.68 -4.81 -1.48
CA ALA A 196 22.91 -6.00 -1.77
C ALA A 196 23.72 -7.03 -2.56
N VAL A 197 23.87 -8.25 -2.01
CA VAL A 197 24.52 -9.38 -2.67
C VAL A 197 23.50 -10.49 -2.84
N GLN A 198 23.23 -10.88 -4.09
CA GLN A 198 22.26 -11.90 -4.40
C GLN A 198 22.68 -13.28 -3.91
N GLY A 199 21.80 -13.94 -3.19
CA GLY A 199 21.97 -15.30 -2.71
C GLY A 199 21.34 -16.35 -3.63
N LYS A 200 21.31 -17.59 -3.14
CA LYS A 200 20.66 -18.72 -3.79
C LYS A 200 19.53 -19.24 -2.91
N LYS A 201 18.45 -19.72 -3.53
CA LYS A 201 17.36 -20.44 -2.87
C LYS A 201 17.26 -21.85 -3.44
N THR A 202 16.80 -22.73 -2.60
CA THR A 202 16.46 -24.11 -3.00
C THR A 202 14.96 -24.28 -3.03
N ALA A 203 14.47 -25.11 -3.92
CA ALA A 203 13.08 -25.54 -3.96
C ALA A 203 13.04 -27.04 -4.21
N SER A 204 12.20 -27.73 -3.46
CA SER A 204 11.89 -29.16 -3.65
C SER A 204 10.53 -29.44 -3.05
N ARG A 205 9.91 -30.50 -3.50
CA ARG A 205 8.71 -31.06 -2.88
C ARG A 205 8.80 -32.57 -2.91
N ILE A 206 8.61 -33.18 -1.77
CA ILE A 206 8.41 -34.63 -1.66
C ILE A 206 6.90 -34.86 -1.56
N ASP A 207 6.36 -35.62 -2.49
CA ASP A 207 4.97 -36.06 -2.42
C ASP A 207 4.84 -37.08 -1.28
N PRO A 208 3.85 -36.93 -0.35
CA PRO A 208 3.69 -37.85 0.79
C PRO A 208 3.50 -39.33 0.37
N LEU A 209 2.91 -39.55 -0.79
CA LEU A 209 2.73 -40.90 -1.37
C LEU A 209 3.80 -41.26 -2.40
N GLN A 210 4.82 -40.44 -2.55
CA GLN A 210 5.91 -40.58 -3.51
C GLN A 210 5.43 -40.75 -4.96
N ILE A 211 4.32 -40.14 -5.31
CA ILE A 211 3.76 -40.19 -6.68
C ILE A 211 4.79 -39.61 -7.65
N MET A 212 5.10 -40.44 -8.66
CA MET A 212 6.02 -40.04 -9.72
C MET A 212 5.32 -39.07 -10.68
N LYS A 213 6.07 -38.07 -11.17
CA LYS A 213 5.59 -37.01 -12.05
C LYS A 213 4.80 -37.50 -13.26
N GLU A 214 5.13 -38.70 -13.76
CA GLU A 214 4.59 -39.29 -14.99
C GLU A 214 3.84 -40.60 -14.73
N SER A 215 3.43 -40.87 -13.49
CA SER A 215 2.80 -42.13 -13.11
C SER A 215 1.41 -42.35 -13.70
N ALA A 216 0.72 -41.29 -14.11
CA ALA A 216 -0.64 -41.32 -14.66
C ALA A 216 -0.90 -40.17 -15.60
N ALA A 217 -1.83 -40.36 -16.56
CA ALA A 217 -2.41 -39.26 -17.31
C ALA A 217 -3.60 -38.68 -16.55
N VAL A 218 -3.70 -37.35 -16.47
CA VAL A 218 -4.77 -36.66 -15.78
C VAL A 218 -5.54 -35.78 -16.76
N TYR A 219 -6.87 -35.93 -16.77
CA TYR A 219 -7.76 -35.26 -17.70
C TYR A 219 -8.67 -34.28 -16.98
N GLN A 220 -9.17 -33.28 -17.71
CA GLN A 220 -10.20 -32.37 -17.23
C GLN A 220 -11.57 -33.02 -17.32
N THR A 221 -12.44 -32.75 -16.36
CA THR A 221 -13.87 -33.11 -16.43
C THR A 221 -14.71 -31.92 -16.92
N GLU A 222 -15.95 -32.17 -17.35
CA GLU A 222 -16.88 -31.12 -17.85
C GLU A 222 -17.20 -30.06 -16.78
N ASN A 223 -17.20 -30.43 -15.52
CA ASN A 223 -17.47 -29.54 -14.39
C ASN A 223 -16.23 -28.83 -13.84
N GLY A 224 -15.12 -28.81 -14.58
CA GLY A 224 -13.87 -28.11 -14.19
C GLY A 224 -13.00 -28.84 -13.18
N GLY A 225 -13.33 -30.09 -12.81
CA GLY A 225 -12.50 -30.96 -12.01
C GLY A 225 -11.48 -31.75 -12.85
N TRP A 226 -10.96 -32.83 -12.28
CA TRP A 226 -10.04 -33.73 -12.95
C TRP A 226 -10.41 -35.22 -12.72
N THR A 227 -9.92 -36.06 -13.61
CA THR A 227 -10.12 -37.50 -13.55
C THR A 227 -8.89 -38.25 -14.13
N LEU A 228 -8.70 -39.49 -13.69
CA LEU A 228 -7.74 -40.41 -14.31
C LEU A 228 -8.37 -41.27 -15.42
N SER A 229 -9.71 -41.29 -15.49
CA SER A 229 -10.44 -42.04 -16.53
C SER A 229 -10.59 -41.19 -17.78
N GLU A 230 -10.14 -41.71 -18.92
CA GLU A 230 -10.29 -41.05 -20.20
C GLU A 230 -11.78 -40.99 -20.65
N ASP A 231 -12.59 -41.93 -20.19
CA ASP A 231 -14.03 -41.96 -20.54
C ASP A 231 -14.82 -40.81 -19.87
N LEU A 232 -14.37 -40.35 -18.68
CA LEU A 232 -14.95 -39.24 -17.94
C LEU A 232 -14.31 -37.88 -18.29
N ALA A 233 -13.34 -37.90 -19.21
CA ALA A 233 -12.66 -36.70 -19.63
C ALA A 233 -13.55 -35.80 -20.51
N ARG A 234 -13.48 -34.52 -20.28
CA ARG A 234 -13.99 -33.50 -21.23
C ARG A 234 -13.33 -33.74 -22.59
N ARG A 235 -14.12 -33.65 -23.67
CA ARG A 235 -13.60 -33.83 -25.02
C ARG A 235 -13.62 -32.51 -25.78
N ASP A 236 -12.50 -32.23 -26.48
CA ASP A 236 -12.43 -31.18 -27.48
C ASP A 236 -12.10 -31.80 -28.84
N LYS A 237 -12.97 -31.55 -29.83
CA LYS A 237 -12.88 -32.17 -31.17
C LYS A 237 -12.70 -33.71 -31.11
N GLY A 238 -13.42 -34.35 -30.19
CA GLY A 238 -13.38 -35.81 -30.00
C GLY A 238 -12.19 -36.37 -29.22
N LYS A 239 -11.23 -35.51 -28.81
CA LYS A 239 -10.05 -35.91 -28.03
C LYS A 239 -10.20 -35.55 -26.56
N PRO A 240 -9.76 -36.40 -25.62
CA PRO A 240 -9.80 -36.12 -24.21
C PRO A 240 -8.84 -34.95 -23.88
N VAL A 241 -9.32 -33.97 -23.11
CA VAL A 241 -8.55 -32.80 -22.73
C VAL A 241 -7.76 -33.11 -21.46
N LYS A 242 -6.45 -33.00 -21.53
CA LYS A 242 -5.56 -33.16 -20.39
C LYS A 242 -5.46 -31.90 -19.56
N VAL A 243 -5.22 -32.02 -18.24
CA VAL A 243 -4.94 -30.90 -17.35
C VAL A 243 -3.59 -30.25 -17.65
N GLY A 244 -3.35 -29.07 -17.03
CA GLY A 244 -2.10 -28.32 -17.13
C GLY A 244 -2.08 -27.26 -18.23
N LYS A 245 -1.32 -26.19 -17.99
CA LYS A 245 -1.22 -25.05 -18.94
C LYS A 245 -0.73 -25.44 -20.34
N LYS A 246 0.05 -26.51 -20.44
CA LYS A 246 0.55 -27.07 -21.70
C LYS A 246 -0.20 -28.32 -22.15
N GLY A 247 -1.26 -28.71 -21.41
CA GLY A 247 -2.02 -29.94 -21.73
C GLY A 247 -1.22 -31.21 -21.58
N GLU A 248 -0.22 -31.25 -20.72
CA GLU A 248 0.64 -32.43 -20.52
C GLU A 248 -0.08 -33.53 -19.73
N GLY A 249 -1.02 -33.14 -18.85
CA GLY A 249 -1.81 -34.09 -18.06
C GLY A 249 -1.00 -34.87 -17.06
N ARG A 250 -0.13 -34.21 -16.33
CA ARG A 250 0.73 -34.86 -15.33
C ARG A 250 0.12 -34.77 -13.93
N PRO A 251 0.39 -35.70 -13.01
CA PRO A 251 0.01 -35.54 -11.60
C PRO A 251 0.47 -34.24 -10.99
N SER A 252 1.62 -33.69 -11.38
CA SER A 252 2.11 -32.39 -10.92
C SER A 252 1.24 -31.21 -11.34
N ASP A 253 0.45 -31.32 -12.40
CA ASP A 253 -0.47 -30.27 -12.86
C ASP A 253 -1.69 -30.11 -11.93
N ILE A 254 -1.96 -31.12 -11.11
CA ILE A 254 -2.96 -31.12 -10.04
C ILE A 254 -2.33 -31.20 -8.66
N ASN A 255 -1.11 -30.70 -8.52
CA ASN A 255 -0.36 -30.62 -7.27
C ASN A 255 0.03 -31.97 -6.62
N HIS A 256 0.05 -33.06 -7.34
CA HIS A 256 0.65 -34.33 -6.94
C HIS A 256 2.02 -34.54 -7.59
N GLY A 257 2.86 -35.34 -6.94
CA GLY A 257 4.18 -35.71 -7.46
C GLY A 257 5.35 -34.95 -6.85
N ASN A 258 6.51 -35.58 -6.92
CA ASN A 258 7.77 -35.04 -6.47
C ASN A 258 8.26 -33.91 -7.39
N VAL A 259 8.74 -32.83 -6.78
CA VAL A 259 9.51 -31.78 -7.48
C VAL A 259 10.98 -31.99 -7.12
N PRO A 260 11.84 -32.34 -8.09
CA PRO A 260 13.26 -32.51 -7.83
C PRO A 260 13.89 -31.27 -7.19
N PRO A 261 14.86 -31.45 -6.29
CA PRO A 261 15.59 -30.34 -5.72
C PRO A 261 16.21 -29.48 -6.82
N SER A 262 15.99 -28.17 -6.71
CA SER A 262 16.54 -27.19 -7.64
C SER A 262 17.21 -26.04 -6.87
N ILE A 263 18.22 -25.44 -7.48
CA ILE A 263 18.92 -24.26 -6.96
C ILE A 263 18.75 -23.15 -7.97
N SER A 264 18.29 -21.98 -7.51
CA SER A 264 18.14 -20.77 -8.32
C SER A 264 18.58 -19.54 -7.54
N GLY A 265 18.80 -18.42 -8.24
CA GLY A 265 19.04 -17.11 -7.60
C GLY A 265 17.83 -16.73 -6.73
N GLY A 266 18.09 -16.19 -5.55
CA GLY A 266 17.00 -15.70 -4.69
C GLY A 266 17.44 -15.27 -3.31
N GLY A 267 16.82 -14.19 -2.86
CA GLY A 267 17.17 -13.49 -1.62
C GLY A 267 18.47 -12.72 -1.75
N TYR A 268 18.68 -11.81 -0.80
CA TYR A 268 19.84 -10.96 -0.71
C TYR A 268 20.37 -10.91 0.71
N THR A 269 21.69 -10.88 0.87
CA THR A 269 22.30 -10.31 2.06
C THR A 269 22.50 -8.82 1.81
N ILE A 270 22.23 -8.00 2.83
CA ILE A 270 22.36 -6.55 2.76
C ILE A 270 23.23 -6.07 3.91
N ARG A 271 23.91 -4.95 3.73
CA ARG A 271 24.66 -4.33 4.80
C ARG A 271 23.74 -3.70 5.84
N PHE A 272 22.73 -2.97 5.38
CA PHE A 272 21.62 -2.45 6.16
C PHE A 272 20.43 -2.17 5.22
N ALA A 273 19.25 -1.98 5.77
CA ALA A 273 18.11 -1.44 5.04
C ALA A 273 17.80 -0.03 5.57
N ARG A 274 17.37 0.88 4.71
CA ARG A 274 16.98 2.23 5.09
C ARG A 274 15.55 2.52 4.65
N GLN A 275 14.72 2.92 5.60
CA GLN A 275 13.43 3.54 5.35
C GLN A 275 13.61 5.05 5.29
N THR A 276 13.18 5.66 4.20
CA THR A 276 13.11 7.11 4.06
C THR A 276 11.66 7.51 3.89
N THR A 277 11.13 8.29 4.83
CA THR A 277 9.77 8.84 4.78
C THR A 277 9.86 10.36 4.68
N VAL A 278 9.19 10.93 3.67
CA VAL A 278 9.15 12.37 3.44
C VAL A 278 7.71 12.82 3.25
N LEU A 279 7.28 13.78 4.07
CA LEU A 279 5.99 14.46 3.95
C LEU A 279 6.22 15.87 3.45
N SER A 280 5.82 16.13 2.20
CA SER A 280 6.04 17.41 1.50
C SER A 280 5.03 18.46 1.91
N LEU A 281 5.47 19.50 2.61
CA LEU A 281 4.63 20.64 2.97
C LEU A 281 4.22 21.49 1.75
N PRO A 282 5.08 21.73 0.72
CA PRO A 282 4.63 22.37 -0.51
C PRO A 282 3.53 21.60 -1.25
N ALA A 283 3.51 20.27 -1.19
CA ALA A 283 2.43 19.48 -1.79
C ALA A 283 1.10 19.75 -1.08
N VAL A 284 1.11 19.77 0.25
CA VAL A 284 -0.06 20.07 1.08
C VAL A 284 -0.51 21.53 0.91
N ARG A 285 0.43 22.49 0.87
CA ARG A 285 0.11 23.91 0.68
C ARG A 285 -0.57 24.25 -0.64
N ARG A 286 -0.42 23.41 -1.69
CA ARG A 286 -1.13 23.60 -2.97
C ARG A 286 -2.62 23.32 -2.89
N LEU A 287 -3.07 22.54 -1.90
CA LEU A 287 -4.48 22.23 -1.70
C LEU A 287 -5.23 23.45 -1.16
N ARG A 288 -6.46 23.66 -1.64
CA ARG A 288 -7.38 24.68 -1.15
C ARG A 288 -8.66 24.02 -0.65
N PHE A 289 -9.19 24.58 0.42
CA PHE A 289 -10.36 24.06 1.14
C PHE A 289 -11.38 25.18 1.34
N PRO A 290 -12.05 25.66 0.26
CA PRO A 290 -13.06 26.70 0.39
C PRO A 290 -14.25 26.19 1.20
N LEU A 291 -14.67 26.97 2.20
CA LEU A 291 -15.89 26.73 2.96
C LEU A 291 -16.81 27.96 2.83
N PRO A 292 -18.13 27.78 2.62
CA PRO A 292 -19.08 28.87 2.67
C PRO A 292 -19.14 29.45 4.09
N ASP A 293 -19.15 30.76 4.20
CA ASP A 293 -19.41 31.43 5.47
C ASP A 293 -20.92 31.62 5.70
N SER A 294 -21.29 32.12 6.89
CA SER A 294 -22.68 32.35 7.26
C SER A 294 -23.36 33.50 6.46
N GLN A 295 -22.60 34.30 5.70
CA GLN A 295 -23.07 35.43 4.92
C GLN A 295 -23.01 35.20 3.40
N GLY A 296 -22.71 33.95 2.97
CA GLY A 296 -22.58 33.59 1.57
C GLY A 296 -21.22 33.91 0.93
N GLY A 297 -20.24 34.34 1.72
CA GLY A 297 -18.85 34.48 1.35
C GLY A 297 -18.08 33.15 1.47
N THR A 298 -16.76 33.21 1.43
CA THR A 298 -15.90 32.01 1.53
C THR A 298 -14.82 32.25 2.59
N VAL A 299 -14.79 31.38 3.61
CA VAL A 299 -13.67 31.27 4.55
C VAL A 299 -12.59 30.40 3.91
N LEU A 300 -11.49 31.00 3.52
CA LEU A 300 -10.43 30.28 2.82
C LEU A 300 -9.14 30.12 3.63
N ALA A 301 -8.71 31.19 4.31
CA ALA A 301 -7.40 31.20 4.98
C ALA A 301 -7.37 30.24 6.16
N GLU A 302 -8.32 30.33 7.08
CA GLU A 302 -8.44 29.48 8.25
C GLU A 302 -8.74 28.03 7.87
N ALA A 303 -9.71 27.79 6.98
CA ALA A 303 -10.02 26.46 6.48
C ALA A 303 -8.82 25.78 5.82
N ASN A 304 -8.01 26.51 5.06
CA ASN A 304 -6.78 25.99 4.48
C ASN A 304 -5.75 25.62 5.55
N LEU A 305 -5.60 26.44 6.59
CA LEU A 305 -4.65 26.20 7.67
C LEU A 305 -4.99 24.90 8.41
N GLU A 306 -6.22 24.80 8.89
CA GLU A 306 -6.68 23.65 9.66
C GLU A 306 -6.67 22.35 8.83
N ALA A 307 -7.22 22.37 7.63
CA ALA A 307 -7.25 21.19 6.75
C ALA A 307 -5.84 20.67 6.41
N ARG A 308 -4.90 21.57 6.16
CA ARG A 308 -3.50 21.22 5.90
C ARG A 308 -2.81 20.66 7.13
N ALA A 309 -3.03 21.23 8.31
CA ALA A 309 -2.49 20.72 9.57
C ALA A 309 -3.00 19.31 9.85
N VAL A 310 -4.30 19.05 9.63
CA VAL A 310 -4.91 17.71 9.76
C VAL A 310 -4.29 16.71 8.79
N ILE A 311 -4.08 17.07 7.51
CA ILE A 311 -3.44 16.17 6.53
C ILE A 311 -2.00 15.82 6.95
N VAL A 312 -1.25 16.80 7.48
CA VAL A 312 0.11 16.57 7.96
C VAL A 312 0.10 15.68 9.20
N ALA A 313 -0.79 15.93 10.16
CA ALA A 313 -0.98 15.10 11.36
C ALA A 313 -1.30 13.66 10.96
N LEU A 314 -2.26 13.46 10.04
CA LEU A 314 -2.64 12.15 9.52
C LEU A 314 -1.45 11.42 8.88
N GLY A 315 -0.58 12.12 8.14
CA GLY A 315 0.60 11.53 7.53
C GLY A 315 1.64 11.07 8.53
N ILE A 316 1.90 11.86 9.57
CA ILE A 316 2.82 11.51 10.65
C ILE A 316 2.24 10.36 11.48
N ALA A 317 0.95 10.41 11.81
CA ALA A 317 0.25 9.35 12.52
C ALA A 317 0.32 8.02 11.76
N ALA A 318 -0.03 8.00 10.47
CA ALA A 318 0.00 6.80 9.64
C ALA A 318 1.39 6.15 9.59
N ALA A 319 2.44 6.97 9.41
CA ALA A 319 3.82 6.47 9.39
C ALA A 319 4.28 5.96 10.77
N THR A 320 3.86 6.59 11.84
CA THR A 320 4.18 6.18 13.21
C THR A 320 3.50 4.86 13.54
N LEU A 321 2.20 4.74 13.29
CA LEU A 321 1.42 3.52 13.52
C LEU A 321 1.98 2.34 12.73
N LEU A 322 2.33 2.54 11.46
CA LEU A 322 2.99 1.51 10.66
C LEU A 322 4.29 1.01 11.30
N ARG A 323 5.11 1.90 11.81
CA ARG A 323 6.39 1.54 12.44
C ARG A 323 6.21 0.74 13.73
N GLU A 324 5.19 1.06 14.51
CA GLU A 324 4.88 0.32 15.73
C GLU A 324 4.39 -1.10 15.47
N GLN A 325 3.77 -1.36 14.33
CA GLN A 325 3.42 -2.72 13.90
C GLN A 325 4.64 -3.56 13.50
N GLY A 326 5.81 -2.92 13.34
CA GLY A 326 7.03 -3.57 12.91
C GLY A 326 7.15 -3.69 11.39
N ALA A 327 8.30 -4.18 10.93
CA ALA A 327 8.62 -4.29 9.51
C ALA A 327 8.68 -5.76 9.06
N ASP A 328 7.58 -6.49 9.24
CA ASP A 328 7.37 -7.81 8.62
C ASP A 328 6.78 -7.61 7.21
N LEU A 329 7.68 -7.41 6.24
CA LEU A 329 7.29 -7.03 4.88
C LEU A 329 6.68 -8.20 4.11
N ARG A 330 7.18 -9.40 4.35
CA ARG A 330 6.73 -10.68 3.77
C ARG A 330 7.51 -11.84 4.37
N SER A 331 7.09 -13.07 4.08
CA SER A 331 7.83 -14.26 4.49
C SER A 331 9.32 -14.15 4.14
N ARG A 332 10.18 -14.30 5.14
CA ARG A 332 11.65 -14.17 5.07
C ARG A 332 12.14 -12.77 4.69
N CYS A 333 11.36 -11.74 4.93
CA CYS A 333 11.77 -10.34 4.81
C CYS A 333 11.24 -9.53 6.00
N GLN A 334 11.69 -9.92 7.18
CA GLN A 334 11.40 -9.26 8.44
C GLN A 334 12.62 -8.44 8.85
N LEU A 335 12.38 -7.18 9.19
CA LEU A 335 13.41 -6.23 9.57
C LEU A 335 13.15 -5.69 10.98
N VAL A 336 14.22 -5.36 11.68
CA VAL A 336 14.18 -4.69 12.99
C VAL A 336 14.92 -3.35 12.90
N PRO A 337 14.40 -2.28 13.52
CA PRO A 337 15.06 -0.98 13.49
C PRO A 337 16.37 -1.01 14.27
N SER A 338 17.38 -0.32 13.74
CA SER A 338 18.68 -0.14 14.37
C SER A 338 18.80 1.19 15.12
N GLY A 339 17.75 2.03 15.06
CA GLY A 339 17.73 3.35 15.71
C GLY A 339 16.31 3.83 15.97
N SER A 340 16.21 4.99 16.63
CA SER A 340 14.93 5.62 16.95
C SER A 340 14.25 6.23 15.74
N PHE A 341 12.91 6.35 15.79
CA PHE A 341 12.12 7.05 14.80
C PHE A 341 12.07 8.54 15.15
N VAL A 342 12.85 9.33 14.44
CA VAL A 342 12.94 10.78 14.67
C VAL A 342 12.48 11.53 13.44
N TRP A 343 11.49 12.39 13.62
CA TRP A 343 11.03 13.32 12.61
C TRP A 343 11.85 14.60 12.64
N GLU A 344 12.29 15.07 11.48
CA GLU A 344 12.98 16.32 11.28
C GLU A 344 12.09 17.28 10.49
N LEU A 345 11.96 18.51 10.96
CA LEU A 345 11.33 19.59 10.20
C LEU A 345 12.39 20.34 9.38
N LEU A 346 12.34 20.16 8.06
CA LEU A 346 13.27 20.79 7.13
C LEU A 346 12.76 22.19 6.75
N ARG A 347 13.54 23.23 7.01
CA ARG A 347 13.18 24.64 6.81
C ARG A 347 13.79 25.24 5.54
N VAL A 348 13.15 26.29 5.01
CA VAL A 348 13.65 27.10 3.90
C VAL A 348 13.54 28.57 4.30
N PRO A 349 14.65 29.37 4.36
CA PRO A 349 16.03 28.90 4.17
C PRO A 349 16.46 27.87 5.23
N PRO A 350 17.53 27.11 4.99
CA PRO A 350 18.03 26.14 5.97
C PRO A 350 18.30 26.81 7.32
N ALA A 351 17.77 26.21 8.36
CA ALA A 351 18.02 26.55 9.75
C ALA A 351 18.32 25.24 10.50
N GLU A 352 18.70 25.33 11.76
CA GLU A 352 18.86 24.13 12.59
C GLU A 352 17.59 23.28 12.54
N SER A 353 17.77 21.99 12.25
CA SER A 353 16.67 21.02 12.17
C SER A 353 16.04 20.84 13.55
N SER A 354 14.75 21.11 13.66
CA SER A 354 13.99 20.72 14.84
C SER A 354 13.63 19.25 14.73
N THR A 355 13.84 18.49 15.80
CA THR A 355 13.59 17.04 15.83
C THR A 355 12.51 16.70 16.83
N TYR A 356 11.65 15.74 16.44
CA TYR A 356 10.47 15.34 17.18
C TYR A 356 10.37 13.81 17.23
N VAL A 357 9.89 13.28 18.34
CA VAL A 357 9.53 11.87 18.50
C VAL A 357 8.02 11.80 18.69
N VAL A 358 7.38 10.91 17.97
CA VAL A 358 5.95 10.63 18.09
C VAL A 358 5.81 9.13 18.31
N ASN A 359 5.11 8.73 19.37
CA ASN A 359 4.73 7.35 19.64
C ASN A 359 3.28 7.07 19.20
N GLY A 360 2.86 5.80 19.21
CA GLY A 360 1.54 5.41 18.76
C GLY A 360 0.40 6.02 19.55
N ALA A 361 0.54 6.19 20.86
CA ALA A 361 -0.48 6.85 21.68
C ALA A 361 -0.66 8.33 21.26
N GLN A 362 0.44 9.04 21.01
CA GLN A 362 0.40 10.41 20.48
C GLN A 362 -0.10 10.47 19.03
N ALA A 363 0.11 9.43 18.25
CA ALA A 363 -0.37 9.34 16.88
C ALA A 363 -1.88 9.06 16.78
N GLN A 364 -2.48 8.47 17.82
CA GLN A 364 -3.92 8.20 17.89
C GLN A 364 -4.71 9.36 18.50
N ALA A 365 -4.08 10.19 19.31
CA ALA A 365 -4.69 11.40 19.93
C ALA A 365 -4.83 12.55 18.93
#